data_48d485ac3eb4bcdb4409d7fd52e62a7b
#
_entry.id   48d485ac3eb4bcdb4409d7fd52e62a7b
#
_cell.length_a   1.000
_cell.length_b   1.000
_cell.length_c   1.000
_cell.angle_alpha   90.00
_cell.angle_beta   90.00
_cell.angle_gamma   90.00
#
_symmetry.space_group_name_H-M   'P 1'
#
loop_
_entity.id
_entity.type
_entity.pdbx_description
1 polymer ?
#
loop_
_entity_poly.entity_id
_entity_poly.type
_entity_poly.pdbx_seq_one_letter_code
_entity_poly.pdbx_strand_id
1 'polypeptide(L)'
;RGLPSIIGPKRDVEARIAKFPRSIYLAKSMLHGHKAFLKSACKLGHKIAAWDEDALVHLPPEIYFSRRLSPVSIGCVSHLFAWGQDNAELWRQYPELPPGVPIHVTGNPRNDLLRQEIQPYYEKEVSKIRKKYGDFILINTNFNHVNAFSPIRKLFLPADKPGQEPRFGRAARGMTREYAEGLRDLKQATFEHFQEMIPALEKAIADSTIVVRPHQVESKEVYRQIAARCERVHVTNEGNVVPWLMACKVLIHNGCTTSVEAFAMGVPSVSYRATTNDDYDYGFYRLPNMLSHQCFNFEELVQTLKKILCGQLGVGDGEERQALIDHYLAAQRGPLACERIIDVLEKTSAELPNLPMPPLYDRLNGWRKATKRRVRRWSKLRKTDFNRSLAHQQNKYPEVPLGEVRARVARFQQVLRDNHRLNVEQFHHRLFRISA
;
A
#
# COMPACT_ATOMS: atom_id res chain seq x y z
N ARG A 1 25.56 -2.12 -3.41
CA ARG A 1 26.27 -3.01 -2.50
C ARG A 1 26.46 -4.44 -3.07
N GLY A 2 26.31 -4.66 -4.37
CA GLY A 2 26.69 -5.91 -5.04
C GLY A 2 25.78 -7.13 -4.81
N LEU A 3 24.68 -7.02 -4.05
CA LEU A 3 23.75 -8.14 -3.86
C LEU A 3 22.89 -8.36 -5.12
N PRO A 4 23.06 -9.48 -5.84
CA PRO A 4 22.19 -9.76 -6.98
C PRO A 4 20.73 -9.88 -6.55
N SER A 5 19.85 -9.17 -7.23
CA SER A 5 18.44 -9.08 -6.86
C SER A 5 17.53 -9.55 -7.99
N ILE A 6 16.52 -10.33 -7.65
CA ILE A 6 15.46 -10.73 -8.58
C ILE A 6 14.18 -9.98 -8.22
N ILE A 7 13.66 -9.22 -9.17
CA ILE A 7 12.42 -8.46 -9.01
C ILE A 7 11.36 -8.91 -10.02
N GLY A 8 10.11 -8.80 -9.60
CA GLY A 8 8.96 -9.09 -10.44
C GLY A 8 7.68 -9.36 -9.65
N PRO A 9 6.56 -9.65 -10.32
CA PRO A 9 5.31 -9.95 -9.65
C PRO A 9 5.47 -11.12 -8.67
N LYS A 10 5.01 -10.93 -7.43
CA LYS A 10 5.08 -11.93 -6.35
C LYS A 10 4.77 -13.36 -6.82
N ARG A 11 3.67 -13.53 -7.57
CA ARG A 11 3.25 -14.85 -8.07
C ARG A 11 4.25 -15.49 -9.04
N ASP A 12 4.99 -14.68 -9.79
CA ASP A 12 5.97 -15.16 -10.77
C ASP A 12 7.27 -15.58 -10.08
N VAL A 13 7.70 -14.80 -9.09
CA VAL A 13 8.82 -15.16 -8.20
C VAL A 13 8.49 -16.46 -7.44
N GLU A 14 7.35 -16.50 -6.76
CA GLU A 14 6.92 -17.66 -5.96
C GLU A 14 6.79 -18.96 -6.78
N ALA A 15 6.36 -18.86 -8.04
CA ALA A 15 6.22 -20.02 -8.92
C ALA A 15 7.57 -20.62 -9.33
N ARG A 16 8.66 -19.88 -9.17
CA ARG A 16 10.02 -20.27 -9.58
C ARG A 16 11.00 -20.40 -8.43
N ILE A 17 10.55 -20.24 -7.21
CA ILE A 17 11.42 -20.22 -6.03
C ILE A 17 12.36 -21.44 -5.95
N ALA A 18 11.88 -22.61 -6.38
CA ALA A 18 12.67 -23.85 -6.41
C ALA A 18 13.78 -23.86 -7.50
N LYS A 19 13.80 -22.88 -8.41
CA LYS A 19 14.83 -22.74 -9.45
C LYS A 19 15.91 -21.73 -9.08
N PHE A 20 15.69 -20.96 -8.01
CA PHE A 20 16.66 -19.98 -7.53
C PHE A 20 17.66 -20.64 -6.59
N PRO A 21 18.92 -20.19 -6.58
CA PRO A 21 19.87 -20.59 -5.54
C PRO A 21 19.35 -20.21 -4.17
N ARG A 22 19.94 -20.76 -3.12
CA ARG A 22 19.66 -20.30 -1.76
C ARG A 22 19.81 -18.78 -1.68
N SER A 23 18.81 -18.14 -1.17
CA SER A 23 18.71 -16.69 -1.20
C SER A 23 17.84 -16.18 -0.05
N ILE A 24 17.78 -14.88 0.12
CA ILE A 24 16.86 -14.22 1.03
C ILE A 24 15.62 -13.84 0.24
N TYR A 25 14.45 -14.28 0.68
CA TYR A 25 13.16 -13.87 0.12
C TYR A 25 12.55 -12.76 0.95
N LEU A 26 12.37 -11.59 0.36
CA LEU A 26 11.67 -10.47 1.00
C LEU A 26 10.15 -10.65 0.85
N ALA A 27 9.50 -10.98 1.95
CA ALA A 27 8.05 -11.14 2.02
C ALA A 27 7.38 -9.85 2.46
N LYS A 28 6.43 -9.36 1.66
CA LYS A 28 5.67 -8.15 1.98
C LYS A 28 4.41 -8.39 2.83
N SER A 29 4.23 -9.59 3.36
CA SER A 29 3.16 -9.93 4.31
C SER A 29 3.29 -11.37 4.81
N MET A 30 2.75 -11.62 5.98
CA MET A 30 2.80 -12.93 6.68
C MET A 30 1.41 -13.55 6.81
N LEU A 31 0.50 -13.21 5.90
CA LEU A 31 -0.89 -13.69 5.88
C LEU A 31 -0.99 -15.22 5.88
N HIS A 32 -2.04 -15.74 6.51
CA HIS A 32 -2.35 -17.18 6.52
C HIS A 32 -2.33 -17.81 5.11
N GLY A 33 -2.82 -17.10 4.10
CA GLY A 33 -2.77 -17.56 2.71
C GLY A 33 -1.36 -17.77 2.12
N HIS A 34 -0.31 -17.25 2.77
CA HIS A 34 1.09 -17.41 2.36
C HIS A 34 1.83 -18.57 3.05
N LYS A 35 1.26 -19.16 4.10
CA LYS A 35 1.91 -20.21 4.90
C LYS A 35 2.51 -21.35 4.09
N ALA A 36 1.76 -21.83 3.08
CA ALA A 36 2.21 -22.96 2.26
C ALA A 36 3.41 -22.60 1.37
N PHE A 37 3.51 -21.35 0.92
CA PHE A 37 4.64 -20.86 0.13
C PHE A 37 5.86 -20.67 1.04
N LEU A 38 5.73 -19.91 2.14
CA LEU A 38 6.83 -19.60 3.04
C LEU A 38 7.45 -20.90 3.60
N LYS A 39 6.60 -21.85 4.05
CA LYS A 39 7.07 -23.17 4.48
C LYS A 39 7.83 -23.95 3.39
N SER A 40 7.42 -23.80 2.11
CA SER A 40 8.15 -24.46 1.01
C SER A 40 9.48 -23.75 0.73
N ALA A 41 9.54 -22.43 0.82
CA ALA A 41 10.78 -21.67 0.62
C ALA A 41 11.81 -22.00 1.71
N CYS A 42 11.38 -22.07 2.98
CA CYS A 42 12.24 -22.49 4.09
C CYS A 42 12.79 -23.91 3.88
N LYS A 43 11.93 -24.87 3.45
CA LYS A 43 12.35 -26.25 3.13
C LYS A 43 13.38 -26.33 1.99
N LEU A 44 13.38 -25.36 1.09
CA LEU A 44 14.38 -25.22 0.02
C LEU A 44 15.67 -24.53 0.50
N GLY A 45 15.72 -24.06 1.74
CA GLY A 45 16.88 -23.41 2.34
C GLY A 45 16.93 -21.89 2.15
N HIS A 46 15.87 -21.28 1.62
CA HIS A 46 15.79 -19.82 1.57
C HIS A 46 15.53 -19.25 2.97
N LYS A 47 16.17 -18.14 3.30
CA LYS A 47 15.83 -17.32 4.46
C LYS A 47 14.69 -16.37 4.09
N ILE A 48 13.82 -16.10 5.05
CA ILE A 48 12.67 -15.21 4.85
C ILE A 48 12.87 -13.97 5.72
N ALA A 49 13.01 -12.83 5.09
CA ALA A 49 12.88 -11.54 5.76
C ALA A 49 11.52 -10.93 5.38
N ALA A 50 10.84 -10.29 6.30
CA ALA A 50 9.48 -9.83 6.07
C ALA A 50 9.22 -8.44 6.63
N TRP A 51 8.37 -7.69 5.92
CA TRP A 51 7.58 -6.58 6.48
C TRP A 51 6.09 -6.84 6.21
N ASP A 52 5.21 -6.04 6.76
CA ASP A 52 3.80 -6.01 6.35
C ASP A 52 3.51 -4.69 5.64
N GLU A 53 3.19 -4.74 4.35
CA GLU A 53 2.93 -3.57 3.50
C GLU A 53 1.73 -2.74 3.97
N ASP A 54 0.80 -3.35 4.70
CA ASP A 54 -0.43 -2.71 5.19
C ASP A 54 -0.37 -2.42 6.70
N ALA A 55 0.83 -2.42 7.34
CA ALA A 55 0.96 -2.24 8.78
C ALA A 55 1.20 -0.80 9.23
N LEU A 56 1.24 0.17 8.33
CA LEU A 56 1.40 1.58 8.68
C LEU A 56 0.23 2.08 9.56
N VAL A 57 -0.98 1.67 9.22
CA VAL A 57 -2.18 1.84 10.04
C VAL A 57 -2.80 0.46 10.22
N HIS A 58 -3.14 0.12 11.43
CA HIS A 58 -3.65 -1.22 11.73
C HIS A 58 -4.92 -1.18 12.60
N LEU A 59 -5.67 -2.24 12.50
CA LEU A 59 -6.79 -2.53 13.40
C LEU A 59 -6.25 -2.88 14.80
N PRO A 60 -7.10 -2.90 15.83
CA PRO A 60 -6.72 -3.37 17.15
C PRO A 60 -5.93 -4.70 17.10
N PRO A 61 -5.00 -4.94 18.04
CA PRO A 61 -4.02 -6.03 17.96
C PRO A 61 -4.66 -7.40 17.65
N GLU A 62 -5.72 -7.77 18.32
CA GLU A 62 -6.38 -9.08 18.14
C GLU A 62 -6.93 -9.24 16.72
N ILE A 63 -7.53 -8.17 16.17
CA ILE A 63 -8.08 -8.18 14.82
C ILE A 63 -6.94 -8.18 13.79
N TYR A 64 -5.89 -7.39 14.03
CA TYR A 64 -4.70 -7.39 13.18
C TYR A 64 -4.06 -8.77 13.15
N PHE A 65 -3.81 -9.39 14.30
CA PHE A 65 -3.17 -10.70 14.39
C PHE A 65 -3.98 -11.77 13.65
N SER A 66 -5.29 -11.84 13.88
CA SER A 66 -6.15 -12.82 13.21
C SER A 66 -6.21 -12.65 11.69
N ARG A 67 -6.14 -11.41 11.18
CA ARG A 67 -6.27 -11.12 9.75
C ARG A 67 -4.94 -11.06 9.00
N ARG A 68 -3.87 -10.64 9.66
CA ARG A 68 -2.58 -10.31 9.01
C ARG A 68 -1.47 -11.31 9.31
N LEU A 69 -1.51 -11.98 10.45
CA LEU A 69 -0.48 -12.92 10.86
C LEU A 69 -0.96 -14.36 10.79
N SER A 70 -0.02 -15.27 10.79
CA SER A 70 -0.27 -16.72 10.93
C SER A 70 0.93 -17.33 11.63
N PRO A 71 0.74 -18.16 12.69
CA PRO A 71 1.85 -18.79 13.41
C PRO A 71 2.81 -19.53 12.47
N VAL A 72 2.25 -20.24 11.48
CA VAL A 72 3.05 -20.96 10.48
C VAL A 72 3.82 -20.03 9.54
N SER A 73 3.27 -18.87 9.21
CA SER A 73 3.94 -17.92 8.32
C SER A 73 5.05 -17.17 9.05
N ILE A 74 4.78 -16.69 10.25
CA ILE A 74 5.76 -15.94 11.05
C ILE A 74 6.87 -16.87 11.57
N GLY A 75 6.57 -18.13 11.86
CA GLY A 75 7.56 -19.15 12.21
C GLY A 75 8.55 -19.50 11.11
N CYS A 76 8.33 -19.02 9.88
CA CYS A 76 9.29 -19.14 8.78
C CYS A 76 10.20 -17.89 8.65
N VAL A 77 9.91 -16.81 9.39
CA VAL A 77 10.60 -15.53 9.21
C VAL A 77 11.84 -15.47 10.08
N SER A 78 12.96 -15.03 9.52
CA SER A 78 14.23 -14.83 10.22
C SER A 78 14.47 -13.37 10.64
N HIS A 79 13.86 -12.42 9.95
CA HIS A 79 13.97 -10.99 10.23
C HIS A 79 12.66 -10.29 9.94
N LEU A 80 12.22 -9.41 10.86
CA LEU A 80 11.06 -8.55 10.69
C LEU A 80 11.54 -7.09 10.55
N PHE A 81 11.02 -6.39 9.54
CA PHE A 81 11.29 -4.98 9.27
C PHE A 81 10.05 -4.16 9.55
N ALA A 82 10.05 -3.40 10.63
CA ALA A 82 8.94 -2.57 11.05
C ALA A 82 8.98 -1.18 10.41
N TRP A 83 7.80 -0.64 10.10
CA TRP A 83 7.61 0.71 9.55
C TRP A 83 8.10 1.80 10.52
N GLY A 84 7.82 1.62 11.79
CA GLY A 84 8.15 2.49 12.91
C GLY A 84 8.07 1.73 14.21
N GLN A 85 8.17 2.45 15.29
CA GLN A 85 8.11 1.89 16.64
C GLN A 85 6.74 1.27 16.94
N ASP A 86 5.65 1.94 16.54
CA ASP A 86 4.26 1.43 16.67
C ASP A 86 4.11 0.01 16.10
N ASN A 87 4.58 -0.19 14.87
CA ASN A 87 4.48 -1.50 14.22
C ASN A 87 5.37 -2.57 14.91
N ALA A 88 6.53 -2.18 15.43
CA ALA A 88 7.40 -3.09 16.18
C ALA A 88 6.77 -3.48 17.53
N GLU A 89 6.14 -2.55 18.22
CA GLU A 89 5.42 -2.78 19.48
C GLU A 89 4.22 -3.69 19.26
N LEU A 90 3.44 -3.46 18.20
CA LEU A 90 2.35 -4.33 17.79
C LEU A 90 2.81 -5.78 17.59
N TRP A 91 3.92 -5.99 16.89
CA TRP A 91 4.42 -7.35 16.64
C TRP A 91 4.98 -8.03 17.89
N ARG A 92 5.60 -7.28 18.82
CA ARG A 92 6.06 -7.83 20.12
C ARG A 92 4.92 -8.36 20.98
N GLN A 93 3.71 -7.83 20.80
CA GLN A 93 2.50 -8.29 21.50
C GLN A 93 1.90 -9.57 20.88
N TYR A 94 2.38 -10.01 19.72
CA TYR A 94 1.82 -11.20 19.08
C TYR A 94 2.21 -12.47 19.86
N PRO A 95 1.23 -13.23 20.44
CA PRO A 95 1.54 -14.37 21.30
C PRO A 95 2.32 -15.49 20.61
N GLU A 96 2.15 -15.62 19.29
CA GLU A 96 2.78 -16.67 18.49
C GLU A 96 4.06 -16.15 17.77
N LEU A 97 4.63 -15.02 18.23
CA LEU A 97 5.92 -14.56 17.71
C LEU A 97 7.01 -15.53 18.16
N PRO A 98 7.76 -16.16 17.22
CA PRO A 98 8.81 -17.08 17.63
C PRO A 98 9.89 -16.38 18.47
N PRO A 99 10.36 -16.98 19.55
CA PRO A 99 11.41 -16.41 20.38
C PRO A 99 12.69 -16.20 19.55
N GLY A 100 13.34 -15.08 19.75
CA GLY A 100 14.63 -14.74 19.09
C GLY A 100 14.51 -14.21 17.67
N VAL A 101 13.32 -14.06 17.09
CA VAL A 101 13.17 -13.37 15.80
C VAL A 101 13.39 -11.86 15.99
N PRO A 102 14.45 -11.28 15.39
CA PRO A 102 14.74 -9.86 15.54
C PRO A 102 13.71 -9.02 14.78
N ILE A 103 13.23 -7.97 15.46
CA ILE A 103 12.39 -6.91 14.87
C ILE A 103 13.25 -5.67 14.71
N HIS A 104 13.52 -5.28 13.47
CA HIS A 104 14.33 -4.11 13.13
C HIS A 104 13.40 -2.94 12.78
N VAL A 105 13.53 -1.83 13.48
CA VAL A 105 12.81 -0.58 13.18
C VAL A 105 13.58 0.14 12.06
N THR A 106 13.40 -0.31 10.85
CA THR A 106 14.12 0.20 9.68
C THR A 106 13.37 1.28 8.91
N GLY A 107 12.06 1.35 9.07
CA GLY A 107 11.19 1.99 8.09
C GLY A 107 10.87 1.05 6.93
N ASN A 108 10.06 1.55 6.00
CA ASN A 108 9.71 0.84 4.78
C ASN A 108 10.27 1.60 3.56
N PRO A 109 10.92 0.94 2.58
CA PRO A 109 11.50 1.59 1.41
C PRO A 109 10.51 2.40 0.56
N ARG A 110 9.22 2.15 0.71
CA ARG A 110 8.18 2.99 0.12
C ARG A 110 8.23 4.43 0.63
N ASN A 111 8.57 4.62 1.90
CA ASN A 111 8.67 5.95 2.50
C ASN A 111 9.93 6.70 2.09
N ASP A 112 10.98 6.00 1.68
CA ASP A 112 12.17 6.66 1.13
C ASP A 112 11.81 7.54 -0.07
N LEU A 113 10.80 7.13 -0.86
CA LEU A 113 10.31 7.88 -2.02
C LEU A 113 9.60 9.20 -1.66
N LEU A 114 9.25 9.41 -0.39
CA LEU A 114 8.60 10.63 0.10
C LEU A 114 9.63 11.67 0.56
N ARG A 115 10.87 11.26 0.82
CA ARG A 115 11.94 12.11 1.32
C ARG A 115 12.38 13.12 0.27
N GLN A 116 12.70 14.34 0.72
CA GLN A 116 13.02 15.47 -0.15
C GLN A 116 14.15 15.15 -1.13
N GLU A 117 15.21 14.46 -0.68
CA GLU A 117 16.35 14.09 -1.52
C GLU A 117 16.02 13.06 -2.60
N ILE A 118 14.91 12.32 -2.46
CA ILE A 118 14.46 11.32 -3.43
C ILE A 118 13.34 11.85 -4.35
N GLN A 119 12.67 12.93 -3.97
CA GLN A 119 11.59 13.54 -4.76
C GLN A 119 11.99 13.87 -6.22
N PRO A 120 13.24 14.24 -6.56
CA PRO A 120 13.66 14.45 -7.96
C PRO A 120 13.41 13.23 -8.87
N TYR A 121 13.26 12.03 -8.30
CA TYR A 121 12.84 10.83 -9.03
C TYR A 121 11.50 11.03 -9.78
N TYR A 122 10.61 11.85 -9.24
CA TYR A 122 9.26 12.09 -9.79
C TYR A 122 9.11 13.41 -10.57
N GLU A 123 10.17 14.18 -10.76
CA GLU A 123 10.11 15.51 -11.35
C GLU A 123 9.39 15.56 -12.71
N LYS A 124 9.66 14.56 -13.58
CA LYS A 124 9.02 14.47 -14.90
C LYS A 124 7.51 14.27 -14.80
N GLU A 125 7.08 13.40 -13.89
CA GLU A 125 5.67 13.11 -13.65
C GLU A 125 4.97 14.32 -13.02
N VAL A 126 5.57 14.97 -12.05
CA VAL A 126 5.06 16.18 -11.38
C VAL A 126 4.89 17.31 -12.40
N SER A 127 5.91 17.57 -13.25
CA SER A 127 5.86 18.61 -14.27
C SER A 127 4.72 18.36 -15.27
N LYS A 128 4.49 17.11 -15.67
CA LYS A 128 3.37 16.75 -16.55
C LYS A 128 2.00 17.00 -15.90
N ILE A 129 1.87 16.67 -14.61
CA ILE A 129 0.64 16.88 -13.87
C ILE A 129 0.36 18.37 -13.73
N ARG A 130 1.34 19.17 -13.31
CA ARG A 130 1.21 20.63 -13.18
C ARG A 130 0.91 21.31 -14.51
N LYS A 131 1.56 20.87 -15.60
CA LYS A 131 1.26 21.41 -16.95
C LYS A 131 -0.19 21.14 -17.36
N LYS A 132 -0.77 20.00 -16.96
CA LYS A 132 -2.12 19.62 -17.36
C LYS A 132 -3.21 20.26 -16.51
N TYR A 133 -2.99 20.37 -15.21
CA TYR A 133 -4.05 20.75 -14.25
C TYR A 133 -3.81 22.10 -13.58
N GLY A 134 -2.63 22.70 -13.75
CA GLY A 134 -2.26 23.90 -13.03
C GLY A 134 -2.16 23.67 -11.52
N ASP A 135 -2.53 24.67 -10.76
CA ASP A 135 -2.74 24.56 -9.32
C ASP A 135 -4.08 23.88 -9.04
N PHE A 136 -4.08 22.81 -8.26
CA PHE A 136 -5.29 22.02 -8.04
C PHE A 136 -5.43 21.49 -6.61
N ILE A 137 -6.67 21.23 -6.23
CA ILE A 137 -7.06 20.50 -5.03
C ILE A 137 -7.16 19.02 -5.39
N LEU A 138 -6.47 18.16 -4.65
CA LEU A 138 -6.52 16.73 -4.85
C LEU A 138 -7.52 16.10 -3.86
N ILE A 139 -8.46 15.32 -4.35
CA ILE A 139 -9.40 14.56 -3.52
C ILE A 139 -9.10 13.07 -3.67
N ASN A 140 -8.53 12.46 -2.63
CA ASN A 140 -8.31 11.01 -2.58
C ASN A 140 -9.43 10.35 -1.77
N THR A 141 -10.12 9.38 -2.36
CA THR A 141 -11.20 8.67 -1.71
C THR A 141 -10.85 7.21 -1.40
N ASN A 142 -11.52 6.64 -0.40
CA ASN A 142 -11.42 5.23 -0.03
C ASN A 142 -12.79 4.68 0.42
N PHE A 143 -13.73 4.61 -0.51
CA PHE A 143 -15.09 4.11 -0.28
C PHE A 143 -15.30 2.67 -0.78
N ASN A 144 -14.25 1.85 -0.75
CA ASN A 144 -14.31 0.48 -1.25
C ASN A 144 -15.33 -0.43 -0.53
N HIS A 145 -15.82 -0.04 0.62
CA HIS A 145 -16.86 -0.77 1.36
C HIS A 145 -18.26 -0.62 0.75
N VAL A 146 -18.53 0.51 0.12
CA VAL A 146 -19.85 0.86 -0.47
C VAL A 146 -19.78 1.07 -1.98
N ASN A 147 -18.66 1.61 -2.50
CA ASN A 147 -18.47 1.94 -3.92
C ASN A 147 -17.39 1.08 -4.61
N ALA A 148 -17.15 -0.16 -4.20
CA ALA A 148 -16.18 -1.01 -4.90
C ALA A 148 -16.63 -1.37 -6.33
N PHE A 149 -15.70 -1.33 -7.29
CA PHE A 149 -15.91 -1.82 -8.65
C PHE A 149 -16.32 -3.29 -8.68
N SER A 150 -15.67 -4.12 -7.86
CA SER A 150 -16.05 -5.53 -7.73
C SER A 150 -16.98 -5.72 -6.53
N PRO A 151 -18.23 -6.19 -6.73
CA PRO A 151 -19.22 -6.34 -5.67
C PRO A 151 -18.73 -7.10 -4.44
N ILE A 152 -17.91 -8.14 -4.61
CA ILE A 152 -17.37 -8.98 -3.52
C ILE A 152 -16.45 -8.19 -2.54
N ARG A 153 -16.05 -6.99 -2.91
CA ARG A 153 -15.27 -6.09 -2.04
C ARG A 153 -16.13 -5.18 -1.19
N LYS A 154 -17.39 -4.99 -1.54
CA LYS A 154 -18.37 -4.29 -0.71
C LYS A 154 -18.64 -5.08 0.56
N LEU A 155 -19.09 -4.41 1.62
CA LEU A 155 -19.47 -5.08 2.87
C LEU A 155 -20.58 -6.09 2.66
N PHE A 156 -21.56 -5.72 1.84
CA PHE A 156 -22.69 -6.57 1.50
C PHE A 156 -22.80 -6.76 -0.01
N LEU A 157 -23.32 -7.92 -0.37
CA LEU A 157 -23.77 -8.27 -1.73
C LEU A 157 -25.29 -8.13 -1.80
N PRO A 158 -25.87 -7.91 -2.97
CA PRO A 158 -27.31 -7.97 -3.16
C PRO A 158 -27.88 -9.29 -2.62
N ALA A 159 -29.13 -9.24 -2.19
CA ALA A 159 -29.88 -10.45 -1.85
C ALA A 159 -30.02 -11.38 -3.05
N ASP A 160 -30.12 -12.69 -2.81
CA ASP A 160 -30.33 -13.68 -3.89
C ASP A 160 -31.73 -13.60 -4.49
N LYS A 161 -32.71 -13.18 -3.67
CA LYS A 161 -34.11 -13.04 -4.09
C LYS A 161 -34.70 -11.75 -3.54
N PRO A 162 -35.68 -11.13 -4.23
CA PRO A 162 -36.42 -9.99 -3.69
C PRO A 162 -37.00 -10.32 -2.31
N GLY A 163 -36.92 -9.36 -1.37
CA GLY A 163 -37.43 -9.51 0.00
C GLY A 163 -36.51 -10.27 0.96
N GLN A 164 -35.38 -10.77 0.52
CA GLN A 164 -34.35 -11.33 1.40
C GLN A 164 -33.33 -10.27 1.83
N GLU A 165 -32.67 -10.53 2.96
CA GLU A 165 -31.57 -9.67 3.42
C GLU A 165 -30.34 -9.75 2.52
N PRO A 166 -29.58 -8.63 2.38
CA PRO A 166 -28.29 -8.64 1.71
C PRO A 166 -27.32 -9.66 2.29
N ARG A 167 -26.60 -10.36 1.44
CA ARG A 167 -25.58 -11.32 1.85
C ARG A 167 -24.29 -10.64 2.24
N PHE A 168 -23.56 -11.27 3.14
CA PHE A 168 -22.22 -10.80 3.44
C PHE A 168 -21.30 -10.90 2.22
N GLY A 169 -20.69 -9.77 1.89
CA GLY A 169 -19.54 -9.68 1.00
C GLY A 169 -18.23 -9.74 1.81
N ARG A 170 -17.53 -8.62 1.89
CA ARG A 170 -16.31 -8.49 2.70
C ARG A 170 -16.57 -8.67 4.20
N ALA A 171 -17.77 -8.36 4.68
CA ALA A 171 -18.16 -8.52 6.08
C ALA A 171 -18.07 -9.99 6.57
N ALA A 172 -18.20 -10.97 5.68
CA ALA A 172 -17.99 -12.39 6.00
C ALA A 172 -16.62 -12.72 6.63
N ARG A 173 -15.71 -11.76 6.67
CA ARG A 173 -14.37 -11.92 7.27
C ARG A 173 -14.36 -11.58 8.77
N GLY A 174 -15.31 -12.09 9.54
CA GLY A 174 -15.33 -11.97 10.98
C GLY A 174 -16.01 -10.71 11.54
N MET A 175 -16.90 -10.06 10.78
CA MET A 175 -17.79 -9.02 11.30
C MET A 175 -19.12 -9.63 11.73
N THR A 176 -19.70 -9.13 12.82
CA THR A 176 -21.12 -9.36 13.13
C THR A 176 -21.98 -8.60 12.12
N ARG A 177 -23.25 -9.00 11.96
CA ARG A 177 -24.17 -8.31 11.04
C ARG A 177 -24.41 -6.88 11.48
N GLU A 178 -24.73 -6.67 12.73
CA GLU A 178 -24.96 -5.36 13.33
C GLU A 178 -23.78 -4.39 13.11
N TYR A 179 -22.56 -4.83 13.44
CA TYR A 179 -21.35 -4.03 13.18
C TYR A 179 -21.15 -3.72 11.69
N ALA A 180 -21.36 -4.71 10.83
CA ALA A 180 -21.17 -4.53 9.39
C ALA A 180 -22.22 -3.59 8.77
N GLU A 181 -23.46 -3.60 9.28
CA GLU A 181 -24.53 -2.68 8.89
C GLU A 181 -24.23 -1.27 9.32
N GLY A 182 -23.90 -1.04 10.59
CA GLY A 182 -23.54 0.29 11.08
C GLY A 182 -22.29 0.86 10.37
N LEU A 183 -21.27 0.03 10.12
CA LEU A 183 -20.11 0.45 9.32
C LEU A 183 -20.50 0.78 7.87
N ARG A 184 -21.40 0.01 7.25
CA ARG A 184 -21.93 0.32 5.90
C ARG A 184 -22.62 1.68 5.90
N ASP A 185 -23.49 1.93 6.85
CA ASP A 185 -24.30 3.12 6.91
C ASP A 185 -23.43 4.37 7.15
N LEU A 186 -22.45 4.29 8.05
CA LEU A 186 -21.45 5.35 8.22
C LEU A 186 -20.67 5.62 6.92
N LYS A 187 -20.19 4.57 6.24
CA LYS A 187 -19.43 4.72 5.00
C LYS A 187 -20.30 5.22 3.85
N GLN A 188 -21.58 4.85 3.82
CA GLN A 188 -22.54 5.33 2.82
C GLN A 188 -22.83 6.82 3.03
N ALA A 189 -23.16 7.23 4.25
CA ALA A 189 -23.39 8.64 4.58
C ALA A 189 -22.16 9.51 4.28
N THR A 190 -20.95 9.06 4.66
CA THR A 190 -19.71 9.77 4.31
C THR A 190 -19.52 9.87 2.79
N PHE A 191 -19.86 8.82 2.05
CA PHE A 191 -19.75 8.80 0.60
C PHE A 191 -20.75 9.77 -0.07
N GLU A 192 -21.96 9.88 0.44
CA GLU A 192 -22.97 10.84 -0.01
C GLU A 192 -22.51 12.28 0.23
N HIS A 193 -21.98 12.58 1.41
CA HIS A 193 -21.38 13.89 1.68
C HIS A 193 -20.23 14.25 0.73
N PHE A 194 -19.38 13.28 0.34
CA PHE A 194 -18.33 13.53 -0.66
C PHE A 194 -18.90 13.79 -2.06
N GLN A 195 -20.00 13.13 -2.44
CA GLN A 195 -20.67 13.40 -3.72
C GLN A 195 -21.27 14.81 -3.78
N GLU A 196 -21.87 15.28 -2.69
CA GLU A 196 -22.42 16.62 -2.57
C GLU A 196 -21.32 17.68 -2.47
N MET A 197 -20.26 17.40 -1.73
CA MET A 197 -19.13 18.28 -1.48
C MET A 197 -18.38 18.64 -2.77
N ILE A 198 -18.16 17.69 -3.69
CA ILE A 198 -17.34 17.93 -4.90
C ILE A 198 -17.90 19.07 -5.76
N PRO A 199 -19.17 19.07 -6.22
CA PRO A 199 -19.70 20.18 -7.03
C PRO A 199 -19.90 21.47 -6.21
N ALA A 200 -20.20 21.37 -4.91
CA ALA A 200 -20.29 22.53 -4.04
C ALA A 200 -18.92 23.22 -3.87
N LEU A 201 -17.86 22.44 -3.76
CA LEU A 201 -16.49 22.93 -3.64
C LEU A 201 -16.04 23.67 -4.89
N GLU A 202 -16.37 23.17 -6.10
CA GLU A 202 -16.09 23.86 -7.34
C GLU A 202 -16.69 25.27 -7.38
N LYS A 203 -17.93 25.41 -6.86
CA LYS A 203 -18.61 26.73 -6.78
C LYS A 203 -17.99 27.62 -5.72
N ALA A 204 -17.59 27.06 -4.57
CA ALA A 204 -17.06 27.83 -3.44
C ALA A 204 -15.61 28.30 -3.64
N ILE A 205 -14.83 27.64 -4.50
CA ILE A 205 -13.41 27.93 -4.80
C ILE A 205 -13.24 28.06 -6.32
N ALA A 206 -13.52 29.27 -6.81
CA ALA A 206 -13.67 29.54 -8.24
C ALA A 206 -12.39 29.36 -9.05
N ASP A 207 -11.20 29.58 -8.47
CA ASP A 207 -9.93 29.65 -9.19
C ASP A 207 -9.11 28.36 -9.14
N SER A 208 -9.68 27.27 -8.60
CA SER A 208 -8.94 26.02 -8.44
C SER A 208 -9.54 24.89 -9.28
N THR A 209 -8.67 24.16 -9.94
CA THR A 209 -9.01 22.84 -10.51
C THR A 209 -9.18 21.84 -9.37
N ILE A 210 -10.13 20.92 -9.52
CA ILE A 210 -10.36 19.82 -8.58
C ILE A 210 -10.05 18.49 -9.28
N VAL A 211 -9.15 17.72 -8.71
CA VAL A 211 -8.82 16.38 -9.23
C VAL A 211 -9.27 15.33 -8.23
N VAL A 212 -10.26 14.54 -8.61
CA VAL A 212 -10.74 13.40 -7.82
C VAL A 212 -9.98 12.15 -8.23
N ARG A 213 -9.33 11.52 -7.26
CA ARG A 213 -8.57 10.29 -7.42
C ARG A 213 -9.16 9.16 -6.59
N PRO A 214 -10.18 8.44 -7.10
CA PRO A 214 -10.73 7.30 -6.38
C PRO A 214 -9.70 6.20 -6.18
N HIS A 215 -9.77 5.50 -5.05
CA HIS A 215 -8.92 4.34 -4.81
C HIS A 215 -9.08 3.32 -5.95
N GLN A 216 -8.00 2.63 -6.33
CA GLN A 216 -7.95 1.71 -7.49
C GLN A 216 -9.02 0.61 -7.50
N VAL A 217 -9.62 0.28 -6.37
CA VAL A 217 -10.68 -0.72 -6.25
C VAL A 217 -12.09 -0.11 -6.23
N GLU A 218 -12.22 1.22 -6.23
CA GLU A 218 -13.51 1.90 -6.33
C GLU A 218 -14.02 1.95 -7.76
N SER A 219 -15.36 2.05 -7.90
CA SER A 219 -15.99 2.44 -9.14
C SER A 219 -15.78 3.94 -9.38
N LYS A 220 -15.37 4.30 -10.58
CA LYS A 220 -15.19 5.70 -10.99
C LYS A 220 -16.47 6.33 -11.52
N GLU A 221 -17.50 5.53 -11.72
CA GLU A 221 -18.68 5.96 -12.47
C GLU A 221 -19.41 7.13 -11.80
N VAL A 222 -19.65 7.04 -10.50
CA VAL A 222 -20.30 8.10 -9.73
C VAL A 222 -19.53 9.42 -9.83
N TYR A 223 -18.21 9.37 -9.70
CA TYR A 223 -17.36 10.57 -9.80
C TYR A 223 -17.34 11.16 -11.22
N ARG A 224 -17.40 10.31 -12.26
CA ARG A 224 -17.49 10.77 -13.65
C ARG A 224 -18.83 11.47 -13.93
N GLN A 225 -19.93 10.96 -13.37
CA GLN A 225 -21.24 11.59 -13.48
C GLN A 225 -21.28 12.94 -12.79
N ILE A 226 -20.58 13.10 -11.65
CA ILE A 226 -20.42 14.39 -10.98
C ILE A 226 -19.59 15.32 -11.88
N ALA A 227 -18.43 14.88 -12.33
CA ALA A 227 -17.52 15.68 -13.16
C ALA A 227 -18.17 16.11 -14.49
N ALA A 228 -19.06 15.31 -15.07
CA ALA A 228 -19.79 15.69 -16.27
C ALA A 228 -20.72 16.90 -16.12
N ARG A 229 -21.02 17.31 -14.88
CA ARG A 229 -21.84 18.48 -14.52
C ARG A 229 -21.01 19.64 -13.99
N CYS A 230 -19.68 19.51 -14.01
CA CYS A 230 -18.71 20.46 -13.49
C CYS A 230 -17.72 20.84 -14.61
N GLU A 231 -17.20 22.05 -14.57
CA GLU A 231 -16.23 22.54 -15.57
C GLU A 231 -14.78 22.23 -15.19
N ARG A 232 -14.47 22.28 -13.87
CA ARG A 232 -13.09 22.19 -13.35
C ARG A 232 -12.84 20.94 -12.52
N VAL A 233 -13.77 19.96 -12.56
CA VAL A 233 -13.62 18.67 -11.85
C VAL A 233 -13.12 17.59 -12.82
N HIS A 234 -12.00 16.99 -12.50
CA HIS A 234 -11.40 15.90 -13.28
C HIS A 234 -11.30 14.63 -12.46
N VAL A 235 -11.53 13.47 -13.11
CA VAL A 235 -11.47 12.16 -12.46
C VAL A 235 -10.37 11.31 -13.07
N THR A 236 -9.40 10.92 -12.27
CA THR A 236 -8.31 10.04 -12.68
C THR A 236 -7.78 9.20 -11.51
N ASN A 237 -7.19 8.05 -11.79
CA ASN A 237 -6.37 7.30 -10.84
C ASN A 237 -5.11 6.73 -11.51
N GLU A 238 -4.63 7.42 -12.55
CA GLU A 238 -3.45 7.00 -13.31
C GLU A 238 -2.16 7.15 -12.51
N GLY A 239 -1.27 6.18 -12.68
CA GLY A 239 0.07 6.22 -12.12
C GLY A 239 0.13 6.12 -10.58
N ASN A 240 1.32 6.41 -10.05
CA ASN A 240 1.57 6.46 -8.62
C ASN A 240 0.94 7.73 -8.01
N VAL A 241 0.52 7.65 -6.74
CA VAL A 241 -0.08 8.79 -6.03
C VAL A 241 0.95 9.86 -5.64
N VAL A 242 2.20 9.48 -5.39
CA VAL A 242 3.25 10.39 -4.90
C VAL A 242 3.44 11.62 -5.80
N PRO A 243 3.59 11.51 -7.15
CA PRO A 243 3.66 12.70 -8.01
C PRO A 243 2.43 13.62 -7.93
N TRP A 244 1.25 13.04 -7.66
CA TRP A 244 0.01 13.83 -7.51
C TRP A 244 0.00 14.63 -6.21
N LEU A 245 0.46 14.01 -5.11
CA LEU A 245 0.65 14.70 -3.83
C LEU A 245 1.68 15.81 -3.94
N MET A 246 2.81 15.57 -4.61
CA MET A 246 3.83 16.59 -4.84
C MET A 246 3.35 17.75 -5.74
N ALA A 247 2.38 17.50 -6.60
CA ALA A 247 1.89 18.48 -7.56
C ALA A 247 0.74 19.34 -7.01
N CYS A 248 -0.09 18.81 -6.13
CA CYS A 248 -1.29 19.48 -5.61
C CYS A 248 -0.95 20.58 -4.60
N LYS A 249 -1.89 21.51 -4.38
CA LYS A 249 -1.81 22.52 -3.32
C LYS A 249 -2.26 21.97 -1.97
N VAL A 250 -3.25 21.09 -1.98
CA VAL A 250 -3.83 20.50 -0.79
C VAL A 250 -4.48 19.15 -1.13
N LEU A 251 -4.41 18.22 -0.19
CA LEU A 251 -5.11 16.93 -0.25
C LEU A 251 -6.38 16.98 0.60
N ILE A 252 -7.53 16.56 0.05
CA ILE A 252 -8.75 16.23 0.82
C ILE A 252 -8.91 14.71 0.84
N HIS A 253 -9.27 14.15 1.99
CA HIS A 253 -9.44 12.68 2.13
C HIS A 253 -10.51 12.31 3.17
N ASN A 254 -10.93 11.05 3.16
CA ASN A 254 -11.86 10.42 4.11
C ASN A 254 -11.17 9.39 5.02
N GLY A 255 -10.04 9.74 5.64
CA GLY A 255 -9.24 8.82 6.46
C GLY A 255 -8.31 7.92 5.63
N CYS A 256 -7.76 8.42 4.53
CA CYS A 256 -6.85 7.65 3.67
C CYS A 256 -5.39 7.79 4.12
N THR A 257 -4.61 6.71 4.05
CA THR A 257 -3.18 6.69 4.37
C THR A 257 -2.34 7.61 3.50
N THR A 258 -2.85 8.09 2.37
CA THR A 258 -2.18 9.08 1.53
C THR A 258 -1.99 10.43 2.23
N SER A 259 -2.74 10.73 3.30
CA SER A 259 -2.49 11.91 4.13
C SER A 259 -1.22 11.77 4.97
N VAL A 260 -0.87 10.55 5.39
CA VAL A 260 0.41 10.28 6.05
C VAL A 260 1.57 10.52 5.09
N GLU A 261 1.42 10.08 3.83
CA GLU A 261 2.38 10.36 2.76
C GLU A 261 2.47 11.87 2.48
N ALA A 262 1.33 12.57 2.41
CA ALA A 262 1.27 14.02 2.23
C ALA A 262 1.98 14.77 3.36
N PHE A 263 1.68 14.41 4.62
CA PHE A 263 2.33 15.01 5.79
C PHE A 263 3.85 14.81 5.74
N ALA A 264 4.32 13.59 5.46
CA ALA A 264 5.75 13.28 5.34
C ALA A 264 6.47 14.09 4.23
N MET A 265 5.74 14.55 3.21
CA MET A 265 6.26 15.38 2.12
C MET A 265 6.05 16.89 2.33
N GLY A 266 5.46 17.30 3.44
CA GLY A 266 5.15 18.71 3.69
C GLY A 266 3.96 19.24 2.85
N VAL A 267 3.04 18.38 2.45
CA VAL A 267 1.83 18.75 1.69
C VAL A 267 0.64 18.88 2.63
N PRO A 268 -0.05 20.05 2.67
CA PRO A 268 -1.22 20.23 3.51
C PRO A 268 -2.32 19.21 3.18
N SER A 269 -2.95 18.64 4.22
CA SER A 269 -4.05 17.71 4.05
C SER A 269 -5.24 18.05 4.95
N VAL A 270 -6.45 17.82 4.43
CA VAL A 270 -7.71 18.04 5.11
C VAL A 270 -8.50 16.75 5.17
N SER A 271 -8.84 16.30 6.36
CA SER A 271 -9.76 15.20 6.59
C SER A 271 -11.20 15.73 6.69
N TYR A 272 -12.02 15.45 5.67
CA TYR A 272 -13.42 15.84 5.67
C TYR A 272 -14.26 14.76 6.36
N ARG A 273 -14.81 15.11 7.52
CA ARG A 273 -15.49 14.24 8.49
C ARG A 273 -16.91 14.70 8.79
N ALA A 274 -17.69 14.98 7.76
CA ALA A 274 -19.08 15.45 7.90
C ALA A 274 -19.97 14.47 8.69
N THR A 275 -19.59 13.20 8.73
CA THR A 275 -20.22 12.18 9.57
C THR A 275 -19.12 11.43 10.33
N THR A 276 -19.28 11.30 11.65
CA THR A 276 -18.36 10.58 12.54
C THR A 276 -19.12 9.57 13.38
N ASN A 277 -18.50 8.42 13.57
CA ASN A 277 -18.93 7.44 14.57
C ASN A 277 -17.70 6.60 14.95
N ASP A 278 -17.19 6.82 16.16
CA ASP A 278 -15.95 6.19 16.64
C ASP A 278 -16.10 4.68 16.88
N ASP A 279 -17.34 4.17 17.06
CA ASP A 279 -17.61 2.73 17.20
C ASP A 279 -17.19 1.93 15.97
N TYR A 280 -17.13 2.57 14.79
CA TYR A 280 -16.76 1.94 13.51
C TYR A 280 -15.37 2.31 13.01
N ASP A 281 -14.63 3.14 13.73
CA ASP A 281 -13.27 3.58 13.35
C ASP A 281 -12.20 2.53 13.75
N TYR A 282 -12.36 1.88 14.88
CA TYR A 282 -11.32 0.98 15.47
C TYR A 282 -9.93 1.62 15.54
N GLY A 283 -9.83 2.95 15.54
CA GLY A 283 -8.55 3.65 15.51
C GLY A 283 -7.80 3.58 14.16
N PHE A 284 -8.33 2.87 13.15
CA PHE A 284 -7.68 2.72 11.84
C PHE A 284 -7.48 4.04 11.11
N TYR A 285 -8.42 4.97 11.24
CA TYR A 285 -8.36 6.29 10.61
C TYR A 285 -7.70 7.35 11.50
N ARG A 286 -7.29 6.98 12.71
CA ARG A 286 -6.74 7.91 13.71
C ARG A 286 -5.51 8.63 13.19
N LEU A 287 -4.48 7.92 12.77
CA LEU A 287 -3.24 8.52 12.26
C LEU A 287 -3.48 9.46 11.07
N PRO A 288 -4.18 9.05 9.98
CA PRO A 288 -4.53 9.95 8.88
C PRO A 288 -5.25 11.22 9.32
N ASN A 289 -6.22 11.11 10.25
CA ASN A 289 -7.00 12.25 10.73
C ASN A 289 -6.18 13.19 11.61
N MET A 290 -5.35 12.66 12.51
CA MET A 290 -4.52 13.47 13.41
C MET A 290 -3.41 14.24 12.68
N LEU A 291 -2.92 13.72 11.56
CA LEU A 291 -1.93 14.39 10.71
C LEU A 291 -2.54 15.41 9.73
N SER A 292 -3.85 15.61 9.77
CA SER A 292 -4.57 16.48 8.84
C SER A 292 -5.34 17.56 9.58
N HIS A 293 -5.70 18.65 8.90
CA HIS A 293 -6.73 19.56 9.37
C HIS A 293 -8.07 18.86 9.29
N GLN A 294 -8.79 18.75 10.41
CA GLN A 294 -10.09 18.07 10.44
C GLN A 294 -11.20 19.08 10.25
N CYS A 295 -12.13 18.80 9.34
CA CYS A 295 -13.31 19.63 9.06
C CYS A 295 -14.56 18.75 9.18
N PHE A 296 -15.52 19.19 10.01
CA PHE A 296 -16.71 18.42 10.35
C PHE A 296 -17.96 18.88 9.58
N ASN A 297 -17.86 19.99 8.85
CA ASN A 297 -18.90 20.48 7.98
C ASN A 297 -18.29 21.17 6.74
N PHE A 298 -19.14 21.51 5.78
CA PHE A 298 -18.70 22.09 4.52
C PHE A 298 -18.14 23.49 4.66
N GLU A 299 -18.68 24.29 5.58
CA GLU A 299 -18.21 25.64 5.82
C GLU A 299 -16.77 25.66 6.37
N GLU A 300 -16.48 24.85 7.38
CA GLU A 300 -15.14 24.65 7.92
C GLU A 300 -14.17 24.19 6.83
N LEU A 301 -14.61 23.26 5.96
CA LEU A 301 -13.80 22.78 4.84
C LEU A 301 -13.42 23.93 3.91
N VAL A 302 -14.39 24.75 3.48
CA VAL A 302 -14.14 25.88 2.57
C VAL A 302 -13.21 26.92 3.20
N GLN A 303 -13.43 27.27 4.46
CA GLN A 303 -12.60 28.22 5.20
C GLN A 303 -11.16 27.72 5.34
N THR A 304 -10.98 26.45 5.70
CA THR A 304 -9.67 25.81 5.84
C THR A 304 -8.93 25.79 4.51
N LEU A 305 -9.60 25.40 3.43
CA LEU A 305 -9.02 25.38 2.09
C LEU A 305 -8.62 26.78 1.62
N LYS A 306 -9.43 27.80 1.83
CA LYS A 306 -9.07 29.19 1.50
C LYS A 306 -7.81 29.62 2.23
N LYS A 307 -7.67 29.33 3.51
CA LYS A 307 -6.46 29.63 4.30
C LYS A 307 -5.22 28.90 3.76
N ILE A 308 -5.36 27.63 3.35
CA ILE A 308 -4.26 26.86 2.75
C ILE A 308 -3.88 27.44 1.39
N LEU A 309 -4.86 27.72 0.53
CA LEU A 309 -4.61 28.18 -0.83
C LEU A 309 -3.98 29.56 -0.86
N CYS A 310 -4.28 30.46 0.09
CA CYS A 310 -3.63 31.75 0.22
C CYS A 310 -2.35 31.74 1.08
N GLY A 311 -1.87 30.55 1.50
CA GLY A 311 -0.62 30.40 2.24
C GLY A 311 -0.67 30.79 3.73
N GLN A 312 -1.86 31.01 4.28
CA GLN A 312 -2.03 31.34 5.70
C GLN A 312 -2.02 30.10 6.61
N LEU A 313 -2.26 28.91 6.03
CA LEU A 313 -2.27 27.66 6.74
C LEU A 313 -1.45 26.63 5.96
N GLY A 314 -0.44 26.07 6.60
CA GLY A 314 0.44 25.06 6.03
C GLY A 314 0.05 23.63 6.40
N VAL A 315 1.04 22.76 6.35
CA VAL A 315 0.94 21.42 6.96
C VAL A 315 0.69 21.64 8.44
N GLY A 316 -0.24 20.90 9.01
CA GLY A 316 -0.45 20.96 10.45
C GLY A 316 0.82 20.53 11.17
N ASP A 317 1.65 21.51 11.51
CA ASP A 317 2.90 21.34 12.25
C ASP A 317 2.65 21.31 13.76
N GLY A 318 3.69 21.07 14.49
CA GLY A 318 3.71 21.01 15.95
C GLY A 318 4.44 19.76 16.43
N GLU A 319 5.02 19.85 17.63
CA GLU A 319 5.82 18.77 18.24
C GLU A 319 5.01 17.48 18.38
N GLU A 320 3.73 17.57 18.72
CA GLU A 320 2.85 16.40 18.88
C GLU A 320 2.67 15.62 17.57
N ARG A 321 2.47 16.32 16.46
CA ARG A 321 2.32 15.66 15.15
C ARG A 321 3.63 15.11 14.64
N GLN A 322 4.74 15.81 14.91
CA GLN A 322 6.06 15.30 14.57
C GLN A 322 6.39 14.06 15.40
N ALA A 323 6.14 14.06 16.71
CA ALA A 323 6.32 12.89 17.56
C ALA A 323 5.44 11.71 17.10
N LEU A 324 4.19 12.01 16.72
CA LEU A 324 3.26 11.01 16.19
C LEU A 324 3.80 10.36 14.92
N ILE A 325 4.21 11.16 13.91
CA ILE A 325 4.72 10.59 12.66
C ILE A 325 6.03 9.83 12.88
N ASP A 326 6.93 10.31 13.76
CA ASP A 326 8.20 9.65 14.06
C ASP A 326 7.99 8.28 14.74
N HIS A 327 6.91 8.11 15.52
CA HIS A 327 6.54 6.83 16.12
C HIS A 327 6.05 5.80 15.06
N TYR A 328 5.32 6.27 14.04
CA TYR A 328 4.78 5.40 12.98
C TYR A 328 5.75 5.18 11.81
N LEU A 329 6.58 6.16 11.48
CA LEU A 329 7.49 6.12 10.33
C LEU A 329 8.95 6.32 10.75
N ALA A 330 9.72 5.24 10.74
CA ALA A 330 11.17 5.35 10.88
C ALA A 330 11.83 5.81 9.57
N ALA A 331 13.10 6.18 9.64
CA ALA A 331 13.95 6.58 8.53
C ALA A 331 13.48 7.86 7.79
N GLN A 332 12.79 8.77 8.46
CA GLN A 332 12.45 10.07 7.87
C GLN A 332 13.68 10.99 7.74
N ARG A 333 14.71 10.72 8.52
CA ARG A 333 16.00 11.43 8.51
C ARG A 333 17.14 10.42 8.62
N GLY A 334 18.36 10.84 8.21
CA GLY A 334 19.54 9.99 8.23
C GLY A 334 19.48 8.88 7.17
N PRO A 335 20.05 7.70 7.40
CA PRO A 335 20.05 6.62 6.42
C PRO A 335 18.64 6.22 5.96
N LEU A 336 18.49 5.92 4.67
CA LEU A 336 17.24 5.47 4.07
C LEU A 336 16.78 4.14 4.67
N ALA A 337 15.47 3.87 4.64
CA ALA A 337 14.93 2.58 5.08
C ALA A 337 15.54 1.42 4.26
N CYS A 338 15.70 1.61 2.95
CA CYS A 338 16.36 0.60 2.10
C CYS A 338 17.82 0.35 2.51
N GLU A 339 18.59 1.35 2.93
CA GLU A 339 19.96 1.18 3.41
C GLU A 339 20.00 0.37 4.70
N ARG A 340 19.16 0.72 5.69
CA ARG A 340 19.04 0.00 6.96
C ARG A 340 18.65 -1.48 6.75
N ILE A 341 17.73 -1.74 5.82
CA ILE A 341 17.34 -3.10 5.45
C ILE A 341 18.50 -3.84 4.80
N ILE A 342 19.21 -3.21 3.87
CA ILE A 342 20.36 -3.83 3.19
C ILE A 342 21.48 -4.17 4.17
N ASP A 343 21.75 -3.36 5.20
CA ASP A 343 22.73 -3.67 6.25
C ASP A 343 22.43 -5.00 6.96
N VAL A 344 21.14 -5.29 7.22
CA VAL A 344 20.71 -6.57 7.79
C VAL A 344 20.83 -7.70 6.77
N LEU A 345 20.43 -7.45 5.51
CA LEU A 345 20.45 -8.45 4.46
C LEU A 345 21.89 -8.85 4.05
N GLU A 346 22.85 -7.93 4.07
CA GLU A 346 24.27 -8.22 3.81
C GLU A 346 24.80 -9.20 4.85
N LYS A 347 24.59 -8.93 6.14
CA LYS A 347 24.98 -9.83 7.23
C LYS A 347 24.35 -11.22 7.04
N THR A 348 23.03 -11.26 6.80
CA THR A 348 22.29 -12.50 6.57
C THR A 348 22.79 -13.23 5.31
N SER A 349 23.15 -12.51 4.25
CA SER A 349 23.66 -13.08 3.01
C SER A 349 25.05 -13.70 3.20
N ALA A 350 25.92 -13.05 3.98
CA ALA A 350 27.25 -13.58 4.32
C ALA A 350 27.18 -14.88 5.14
N GLU A 351 26.16 -15.04 5.95
CA GLU A 351 25.92 -16.25 6.75
C GLU A 351 25.35 -17.42 5.93
N LEU A 352 24.59 -17.14 4.85
CA LEU A 352 23.88 -18.14 4.06
C LEU A 352 24.73 -19.33 3.62
N PRO A 353 25.97 -19.19 3.10
CA PRO A 353 26.81 -20.30 2.69
C PRO A 353 27.16 -21.25 3.84
N ASN A 354 27.33 -20.70 5.05
CA ASN A 354 27.77 -21.44 6.24
C ASN A 354 26.61 -22.17 6.95
N LEU A 355 25.37 -21.84 6.61
CA LEU A 355 24.22 -22.51 7.21
C LEU A 355 24.07 -23.92 6.67
N PRO A 356 23.71 -24.91 7.52
CA PRO A 356 23.50 -26.27 7.07
C PRO A 356 22.44 -26.35 5.98
N MET A 357 22.64 -27.23 5.03
CA MET A 357 21.61 -27.51 4.02
C MET A 357 20.45 -28.23 4.67
N PRO A 358 19.19 -27.84 4.33
CA PRO A 358 18.03 -28.61 4.80
C PRO A 358 18.14 -30.08 4.40
N PRO A 359 17.57 -31.01 5.22
CA PRO A 359 17.55 -32.42 4.90
C PRO A 359 17.04 -32.70 3.49
N LEU A 360 17.61 -33.70 2.82
CA LEU A 360 17.26 -34.04 1.42
C LEU A 360 15.75 -34.24 1.25
N TYR A 361 15.11 -34.93 2.21
CA TYR A 361 13.66 -35.11 2.23
C TYR A 361 12.89 -33.78 2.21
N ASP A 362 13.32 -32.79 3.00
CA ASP A 362 12.67 -31.48 3.04
C ASP A 362 12.85 -30.71 1.74
N ARG A 363 14.03 -30.79 1.13
CA ARG A 363 14.32 -30.18 -0.17
C ARG A 363 13.46 -30.78 -1.27
N LEU A 364 13.36 -32.10 -1.35
CA LEU A 364 12.51 -32.79 -2.31
C LEU A 364 11.03 -32.46 -2.11
N ASN A 365 10.57 -32.41 -0.85
CA ASN A 365 9.21 -32.01 -0.51
C ASN A 365 8.93 -30.54 -0.86
N GLY A 366 9.88 -29.63 -0.61
CA GLY A 366 9.82 -28.22 -1.01
C GLY A 366 9.71 -28.08 -2.53
N TRP A 367 10.56 -28.80 -3.28
CA TRP A 367 10.54 -28.83 -4.73
C TRP A 367 9.21 -29.37 -5.29
N ARG A 368 8.71 -30.50 -4.77
CA ARG A 368 7.43 -31.09 -5.15
C ARG A 368 6.27 -30.11 -4.92
N LYS A 369 6.24 -29.44 -3.77
CA LYS A 369 5.21 -28.44 -3.44
C LYS A 369 5.29 -27.21 -4.34
N ALA A 370 6.47 -26.72 -4.65
CA ALA A 370 6.67 -25.59 -5.58
C ALA A 370 6.19 -25.96 -6.99
N THR A 371 6.55 -27.16 -7.48
CA THR A 371 6.12 -27.67 -8.80
C THR A 371 4.61 -27.84 -8.86
N LYS A 372 3.97 -28.46 -7.84
CA LYS A 372 2.52 -28.60 -7.75
C LYS A 372 1.81 -27.24 -7.76
N ARG A 373 2.38 -26.23 -7.09
CA ARG A 373 1.85 -24.86 -7.10
C ARG A 373 1.95 -24.24 -8.50
N ARG A 374 3.05 -24.43 -9.23
CA ARG A 374 3.24 -23.96 -10.61
C ARG A 374 2.21 -24.57 -11.55
N VAL A 375 2.01 -25.89 -11.48
CA VAL A 375 1.00 -26.61 -12.30
C VAL A 375 -0.43 -26.14 -11.97
N ARG A 376 -0.78 -26.05 -10.69
CA ARG A 376 -2.09 -25.53 -10.26
C ARG A 376 -2.33 -24.08 -10.71
N ARG A 377 -1.28 -23.27 -10.75
CA ARG A 377 -1.39 -21.91 -11.28
C ARG A 377 -1.70 -21.94 -12.77
N TRP A 378 -1.00 -22.74 -13.54
CA TRP A 378 -1.22 -22.89 -14.97
C TRP A 378 -2.64 -23.37 -15.29
N SER A 379 -3.15 -24.36 -14.56
CA SER A 379 -4.53 -24.83 -14.70
C SER A 379 -5.60 -23.79 -14.32
N LYS A 380 -5.30 -22.92 -13.32
CA LYS A 380 -6.20 -21.83 -12.90
C LYS A 380 -6.28 -20.68 -13.91
N LEU A 381 -5.21 -20.43 -14.66
CA LEU A 381 -5.20 -19.41 -15.72
C LEU A 381 -6.12 -19.77 -16.90
N ARG A 382 -6.49 -21.05 -17.04
CA ARG A 382 -7.43 -21.56 -18.06
C ARG A 382 -8.90 -21.51 -17.62
N LYS A 383 -9.20 -21.11 -16.37
CA LYS A 383 -10.58 -21.03 -15.87
C LYS A 383 -11.18 -19.67 -16.19
N THR A 384 -12.45 -19.67 -16.53
CA THR A 384 -13.27 -18.51 -16.94
C THR A 384 -13.60 -17.51 -15.81
N ASP A 385 -13.19 -17.77 -14.57
CA ASP A 385 -13.39 -16.83 -13.45
C ASP A 385 -12.60 -15.53 -13.69
N PHE A 386 -13.32 -14.41 -13.87
CA PHE A 386 -12.76 -13.08 -14.20
C PHE A 386 -11.62 -12.67 -13.25
N ASN A 387 -11.76 -12.89 -11.96
CA ASN A 387 -10.71 -12.52 -10.97
C ASN A 387 -9.44 -13.41 -11.05
N ARG A 388 -9.51 -14.51 -11.82
CA ARG A 388 -8.41 -15.46 -12.02
C ARG A 388 -7.94 -15.47 -13.47
N SER A 389 -8.64 -14.78 -14.35
CA SER A 389 -8.33 -14.71 -15.78
C SER A 389 -6.98 -14.05 -16.06
N LEU A 390 -6.41 -14.39 -17.20
CA LEU A 390 -5.17 -13.78 -17.71
C LEU A 390 -5.35 -12.25 -17.87
N ALA A 391 -6.50 -11.82 -18.36
CA ALA A 391 -6.86 -10.42 -18.58
C ALA A 391 -6.87 -9.62 -17.26
N HIS A 392 -7.45 -10.17 -16.19
CA HIS A 392 -7.41 -9.53 -14.87
C HIS A 392 -5.99 -9.42 -14.32
N GLN A 393 -5.15 -10.43 -14.56
CA GLN A 393 -3.75 -10.40 -14.14
C GLN A 393 -2.91 -9.41 -14.94
N GLN A 394 -3.16 -9.29 -16.23
CA GLN A 394 -2.50 -8.30 -17.09
C GLN A 394 -2.93 -6.88 -16.73
N ASN A 395 -4.20 -6.66 -16.41
CA ASN A 395 -4.69 -5.36 -15.93
C ASN A 395 -4.09 -4.96 -14.57
N LYS A 396 -3.94 -5.93 -13.67
CA LYS A 396 -3.39 -5.67 -12.32
C LYS A 396 -1.87 -5.55 -12.30
N TYR A 397 -1.19 -6.27 -13.17
CA TYR A 397 0.27 -6.32 -13.31
C TYR A 397 0.60 -6.25 -14.80
N PRO A 398 0.51 -5.06 -15.42
CA PRO A 398 0.87 -4.88 -16.81
C PRO A 398 2.31 -5.32 -17.04
N GLU A 399 2.60 -5.67 -18.25
CA GLU A 399 3.98 -5.96 -18.66
C GLU A 399 4.81 -4.69 -18.57
N VAL A 400 5.97 -4.81 -17.95
CA VAL A 400 6.93 -3.71 -17.88
C VAL A 400 8.06 -4.07 -18.85
N PRO A 401 8.31 -3.29 -19.91
CA PRO A 401 9.42 -3.53 -20.83
C PRO A 401 10.78 -3.43 -20.12
N LEU A 402 11.77 -4.22 -20.55
CA LEU A 402 13.13 -4.17 -19.99
C LEU A 402 13.72 -2.74 -20.03
N GLY A 403 13.48 -2.00 -21.13
CA GLY A 403 13.91 -0.61 -21.27
C GLY A 403 13.36 0.29 -20.16
N GLU A 404 12.11 0.09 -19.76
CA GLU A 404 11.52 0.85 -18.65
C GLU A 404 12.16 0.50 -17.30
N VAL A 405 12.44 -0.78 -17.05
CA VAL A 405 13.12 -1.19 -15.81
C VAL A 405 14.53 -0.58 -15.75
N ARG A 406 15.28 -0.63 -16.86
CA ARG A 406 16.61 0.02 -16.98
C ARG A 406 16.52 1.52 -16.72
N ALA A 407 15.56 2.19 -17.33
CA ALA A 407 15.37 3.63 -17.14
C ALA A 407 15.04 3.99 -15.68
N ARG A 408 14.23 3.17 -15.00
CA ARG A 408 13.92 3.38 -13.58
C ARG A 408 15.15 3.16 -12.70
N VAL A 409 15.94 2.12 -12.95
CA VAL A 409 17.20 1.85 -12.23
C VAL A 409 18.17 3.01 -12.42
N ALA A 410 18.39 3.46 -13.66
CA ALA A 410 19.26 4.59 -13.96
C ALA A 410 18.80 5.89 -13.26
N ARG A 411 17.49 6.13 -13.20
CA ARG A 411 16.92 7.28 -12.49
C ARG A 411 17.18 7.19 -10.98
N PHE A 412 17.05 6.01 -10.38
CA PHE A 412 17.42 5.82 -8.97
C PHE A 412 18.91 6.06 -8.74
N GLN A 413 19.77 5.53 -9.60
CA GLN A 413 21.21 5.77 -9.51
C GLN A 413 21.54 7.25 -9.56
N GLN A 414 20.92 8.00 -10.48
CA GLN A 414 21.10 9.46 -10.58
C GLN A 414 20.70 10.18 -9.28
N VAL A 415 19.53 9.85 -8.71
CA VAL A 415 19.02 10.50 -7.50
C VAL A 415 19.86 10.11 -6.27
N LEU A 416 20.28 8.86 -6.18
CA LEU A 416 21.12 8.34 -5.08
C LEU A 416 22.61 8.64 -5.27
N ARG A 417 23.00 9.28 -6.39
CA ARG A 417 24.40 9.53 -6.77
C ARG A 417 25.23 8.24 -6.76
N ASP A 418 24.61 7.14 -7.20
CA ASP A 418 25.24 5.83 -7.28
C ASP A 418 25.87 5.63 -8.67
N ASN A 419 27.18 5.46 -8.71
CA ASN A 419 27.96 5.32 -9.94
C ASN A 419 28.30 3.84 -10.27
N HIS A 420 27.76 2.87 -9.54
CA HIS A 420 28.03 1.47 -9.82
C HIS A 420 27.44 1.07 -11.18
N ARG A 421 28.19 0.31 -11.94
CA ARG A 421 27.70 -0.25 -13.21
C ARG A 421 26.73 -1.40 -12.90
N LEU A 422 25.44 -1.15 -13.01
CA LEU A 422 24.41 -2.16 -12.80
C LEU A 422 23.99 -2.80 -14.13
N ASN A 423 23.98 -4.13 -14.15
CA ASN A 423 23.40 -4.92 -15.22
C ASN A 423 21.95 -5.25 -14.91
N VAL A 424 21.04 -4.95 -15.83
CA VAL A 424 19.60 -5.27 -15.72
C VAL A 424 19.25 -6.17 -16.88
N GLU A 425 18.91 -7.42 -16.58
CA GLU A 425 18.53 -8.43 -17.56
C GLU A 425 17.15 -9.00 -17.29
N GLN A 426 16.40 -9.29 -18.34
CA GLN A 426 15.12 -10.00 -18.25
C GLN A 426 15.36 -11.47 -18.55
N PHE A 427 15.32 -12.32 -17.53
CA PHE A 427 15.52 -13.77 -17.70
C PHE A 427 14.21 -14.56 -17.80
N HIS A 428 13.08 -13.91 -17.58
CA HIS A 428 11.74 -14.44 -17.77
C HIS A 428 10.74 -13.33 -18.05
N HIS A 429 9.61 -13.64 -18.67
CA HIS A 429 8.55 -12.73 -19.13
C HIS A 429 8.25 -11.53 -18.23
N ARG A 430 8.32 -11.63 -16.92
CA ARG A 430 8.12 -10.50 -15.97
C ARG A 430 9.11 -10.56 -14.79
N LEU A 431 10.22 -11.24 -14.98
CA LEU A 431 11.25 -11.32 -13.95
C LEU A 431 12.55 -10.73 -14.48
N PHE A 432 13.10 -9.85 -13.68
CA PHE A 432 14.33 -9.14 -13.97
C PHE A 432 15.37 -9.47 -12.90
N ARG A 433 16.61 -9.58 -13.33
CA ARG A 433 17.78 -9.67 -12.46
C ARG A 433 18.52 -8.36 -12.53
N ILE A 434 18.90 -7.84 -11.38
CA ILE A 434 19.76 -6.66 -11.25
C ILE A 434 21.00 -7.13 -10.51
N SER A 435 22.17 -6.87 -11.08
CA SER A 435 23.48 -7.22 -10.50
C SER A 435 24.50 -6.13 -10.81
N ALA A 436 25.53 -6.03 -9.98
CA ALA A 436 26.72 -5.22 -10.28
C ALA A 436 27.59 -5.91 -11.31
#